data_f37eb656da1f24a53e05a699643cc058
#
_entry.id   f37eb656da1f24a53e05a699643cc058
#
_cell.length_a   1.000
_cell.length_b   1.000
_cell.length_c   1.000
_cell.angle_alpha   90.00
_cell.angle_beta   90.00
_cell.angle_gamma   90.00
#
_symmetry.space_group_name_H-M   'P 1'
#
loop_
_entity.id
_entity.type
_entity.pdbx_description
1 polymer ?
#
loop_
_entity_poly.entity_id
_entity_poly.type
_entity_poly.pdbx_seq_one_letter_code
_entity_poly.pdbx_strand_id
1 'polypeptide(L)'
;MATDNVSSMKSMKSTKSAKNSATVGKHMTKKQAAEAARMAVIVERLKAVYPDAVCALEWGGQQGGDREGLLRDGWKLLVMGRLSAQCTDARVNVVCRELFEKFPTVEALAEGELSEIEAIVRPCGLYRVKAQNIKDACGILVADHNGIVPDDMETLLTLPGVGRKIANLLLGDIYKKGGVVTDTHCIRICGRLGFYDETLKDPLKVERILTPLIQEAEQSDFCHRIVQFGRDTCTARAPACEGCPLRAFCKRGNGS
;
A
#
# COMPACT_ATOMS: atom_id res chain seq x y z
N MET A 1 52.08 14.91 46.64
CA MET A 1 52.80 14.79 45.40
C MET A 1 51.78 14.20 44.39
N ALA A 2 51.00 14.99 43.80
CA ALA A 2 51.15 15.67 42.50
C ALA A 2 51.77 14.78 41.42
N THR A 3 50.97 14.36 40.44
CA THR A 3 51.14 14.78 39.04
C THR A 3 49.99 14.30 38.18
N ASP A 4 49.42 15.32 37.55
CA ASP A 4 48.49 15.27 36.41
C ASP A 4 48.94 14.38 35.27
N ASN A 5 47.95 13.79 34.58
CA ASN A 5 48.10 13.66 33.13
C ASN A 5 46.73 13.79 32.42
N VAL A 6 46.52 14.97 31.87
CA VAL A 6 45.51 15.37 30.94
C VAL A 6 46.03 15.06 29.53
N SER A 7 45.17 14.73 28.65
CA SER A 7 45.30 14.65 27.15
C SER A 7 45.05 13.26 26.59
N SER A 8 43.97 13.02 25.83
CA SER A 8 43.81 13.51 24.48
C SER A 8 42.41 13.13 23.97
N MET A 9 41.53 14.08 23.89
CA MET A 9 40.32 14.01 23.07
C MET A 9 40.75 14.06 21.58
N LYS A 10 40.72 12.94 20.91
CA LYS A 10 40.79 12.92 19.45
C LYS A 10 39.37 13.11 18.87
N SER A 11 39.17 14.33 18.38
CA SER A 11 38.16 14.74 17.43
C SER A 11 38.05 13.75 16.27
N MET A 12 36.97 12.95 16.24
CA MET A 12 36.59 12.24 15.01
C MET A 12 35.72 13.16 14.17
N LYS A 13 36.30 13.59 13.08
CA LYS A 13 35.69 14.42 12.04
C LYS A 13 34.43 13.75 11.49
N SER A 14 33.33 14.46 11.60
CA SER A 14 32.11 14.27 10.83
C SER A 14 32.45 14.32 9.33
N THR A 15 32.47 13.18 8.67
CA THR A 15 32.47 13.13 7.22
C THR A 15 31.05 13.19 6.68
N LYS A 16 30.76 14.28 6.02
CA LYS A 16 29.59 14.59 5.21
C LYS A 16 29.23 13.40 4.31
N SER A 17 28.07 12.79 4.54
CA SER A 17 27.35 12.05 3.50
C SER A 17 26.11 12.83 3.11
N ALA A 18 26.33 13.91 2.42
CA ALA A 18 25.32 14.62 1.67
C ALA A 18 25.65 14.44 0.19
N LYS A 19 25.02 13.47 -0.47
CA LYS A 19 24.86 13.39 -1.92
C LYS A 19 24.13 12.08 -2.26
N ASN A 20 22.82 12.19 -2.45
CA ASN A 20 22.11 11.59 -3.59
C ASN A 20 20.61 11.88 -3.51
N SER A 21 20.23 13.14 -3.57
CA SER A 21 18.93 13.54 -4.09
C SER A 21 19.13 14.01 -5.55
N ALA A 22 19.56 13.10 -6.39
CA ALA A 22 19.47 13.29 -7.82
C ALA A 22 18.06 12.88 -8.25
N THR A 23 17.12 13.79 -8.14
CA THR A 23 15.86 13.79 -8.88
C THR A 23 16.21 13.70 -10.36
N VAL A 24 16.19 12.49 -10.90
CA VAL A 24 16.28 12.25 -12.34
C VAL A 24 15.00 12.81 -12.95
N GLY A 25 15.04 14.04 -13.39
CA GLY A 25 14.06 14.66 -14.27
C GLY A 25 14.06 13.90 -15.61
N LYS A 26 13.37 12.76 -15.66
CA LYS A 26 13.06 12.08 -16.92
C LYS A 26 12.23 13.06 -17.75
N HIS A 27 12.77 13.55 -18.84
CA HIS A 27 12.02 14.27 -19.87
C HIS A 27 10.88 13.37 -20.34
N MET A 28 9.66 13.65 -19.88
CA MET A 28 8.47 12.96 -20.36
C MET A 28 8.29 13.25 -21.84
N THR A 29 8.03 12.23 -22.64
CA THR A 29 7.65 12.42 -24.04
C THR A 29 6.32 13.18 -24.13
N LYS A 30 6.05 13.85 -25.26
CA LYS A 30 4.75 14.53 -25.51
C LYS A 30 3.56 13.59 -25.27
N LYS A 31 3.68 12.32 -25.64
CA LYS A 31 2.64 11.31 -25.40
C LYS A 31 2.45 11.04 -23.91
N GLN A 32 3.52 10.85 -23.15
CA GLN A 32 3.46 10.64 -21.69
C GLN A 32 2.85 11.84 -20.98
N ALA A 33 3.20 13.06 -21.39
CA ALA A 33 2.63 14.29 -20.82
C ALA A 33 1.10 14.38 -21.08
N ALA A 34 0.64 14.02 -22.27
CA ALA A 34 -0.79 13.98 -22.61
C ALA A 34 -1.53 12.92 -21.76
N GLU A 35 -0.94 11.71 -21.60
CA GLU A 35 -1.52 10.66 -20.75
C GLU A 35 -1.54 11.08 -19.26
N ALA A 36 -0.51 11.75 -18.77
CA ALA A 36 -0.49 12.27 -17.40
C ALA A 36 -1.56 13.36 -17.18
N ALA A 37 -1.74 14.27 -18.14
CA ALA A 37 -2.80 15.28 -18.09
C ALA A 37 -4.19 14.61 -18.09
N ARG A 38 -4.41 13.59 -18.91
CA ARG A 38 -5.65 12.81 -18.92
C ARG A 38 -5.88 12.08 -17.59
N MET A 39 -4.83 11.48 -17.03
CA MET A 39 -4.89 10.82 -15.71
C MET A 39 -5.24 11.83 -14.60
N ALA A 40 -4.65 13.02 -14.60
CA ALA A 40 -4.96 14.05 -13.62
C ALA A 40 -6.46 14.42 -13.61
N VAL A 41 -7.08 14.56 -14.78
CA VAL A 41 -8.54 14.80 -14.87
C VAL A 41 -9.33 13.62 -14.31
N ILE A 42 -8.90 12.37 -14.55
CA ILE A 42 -9.55 11.17 -14.02
C ILE A 42 -9.43 11.12 -12.50
N VAL A 43 -8.26 11.44 -11.93
CA VAL A 43 -8.03 11.54 -10.48
C VAL A 43 -9.00 12.55 -9.85
N GLU A 44 -9.08 13.76 -10.40
CA GLU A 44 -10.00 14.78 -9.90
C GLU A 44 -11.47 14.38 -10.00
N ARG A 45 -11.87 13.69 -11.07
CA ARG A 45 -13.23 13.16 -11.21
C ARG A 45 -13.54 12.10 -10.16
N LEU A 46 -12.62 11.17 -9.93
CA LEU A 46 -12.78 10.15 -8.88
C LEU A 46 -12.82 10.77 -7.49
N LYS A 47 -12.03 11.81 -7.24
CA LYS A 47 -12.04 12.57 -5.99
C LYS A 47 -13.38 13.27 -5.75
N ALA A 48 -13.98 13.85 -6.78
CA ALA A 48 -15.28 14.48 -6.69
C ALA A 48 -16.43 13.47 -6.44
N VAL A 49 -16.34 12.25 -6.99
CA VAL A 49 -17.35 11.21 -6.84
C VAL A 49 -17.19 10.42 -5.54
N TYR A 50 -15.96 10.20 -5.11
CA TYR A 50 -15.59 9.41 -3.93
C TYR A 50 -14.66 10.19 -2.99
N PRO A 51 -15.12 11.34 -2.42
CA PRO A 51 -14.28 12.18 -1.57
C PRO A 51 -13.80 11.44 -0.31
N ASP A 52 -14.63 10.56 0.23
CA ASP A 52 -14.40 9.84 1.50
C ASP A 52 -13.87 8.40 1.29
N ALA A 53 -13.44 8.06 0.06
CA ALA A 53 -12.90 6.73 -0.19
C ALA A 53 -11.58 6.52 0.56
N VAL A 54 -11.55 5.50 1.40
CA VAL A 54 -10.41 5.10 2.21
C VAL A 54 -10.07 3.62 2.00
N CYS A 55 -8.99 3.16 2.61
CA CYS A 55 -8.65 1.74 2.61
C CYS A 55 -9.83 0.89 3.11
N ALA A 56 -10.17 -0.15 2.37
CA ALA A 56 -11.26 -1.06 2.74
C ALA A 56 -10.90 -2.01 3.90
N LEU A 57 -9.63 -2.09 4.27
CA LEU A 57 -9.16 -2.82 5.44
C LEU A 57 -9.25 -1.91 6.67
N GLU A 58 -10.05 -2.29 7.67
CA GLU A 58 -10.35 -1.51 8.87
C GLU A 58 -9.25 -1.63 9.94
N TRP A 59 -8.06 -1.11 9.65
CA TRP A 59 -6.87 -1.25 10.53
C TRP A 59 -6.73 -0.17 11.61
N GLY A 60 -7.61 0.83 11.62
CA GLY A 60 -7.63 1.92 12.60
C GLY A 60 -7.04 3.25 12.11
N GLY A 61 -6.19 3.25 11.09
CA GLY A 61 -5.58 4.46 10.54
C GLY A 61 -6.43 5.22 9.50
N GLN A 62 -7.56 4.66 9.05
CA GLN A 62 -8.38 5.26 7.99
C GLN A 62 -9.07 6.56 8.40
N GLN A 63 -9.29 6.79 9.68
CA GLN A 63 -10.07 7.91 10.20
C GLN A 63 -9.23 9.14 10.58
N GLY A 64 -8.05 9.28 10.00
CA GLY A 64 -7.23 10.48 10.20
C GLY A 64 -6.52 10.50 11.56
N GLY A 65 -6.04 9.35 12.03
CA GLY A 65 -5.15 9.26 13.18
C GLY A 65 -3.91 10.15 13.04
N ASP A 66 -3.35 10.59 14.14
CA ASP A 66 -2.07 11.28 14.13
C ASP A 66 -0.94 10.36 13.61
N ARG A 67 0.17 10.98 13.26
CA ARG A 67 1.31 10.24 12.69
C ARG A 67 1.81 9.14 13.65
N GLU A 68 1.78 9.36 14.93
CA GLU A 68 2.22 8.41 15.94
C GLU A 68 1.31 7.19 16.00
N GLY A 69 -0.01 7.40 15.97
CA GLY A 69 -0.99 6.32 15.89
C GLY A 69 -0.88 5.50 14.62
N LEU A 70 -0.67 6.16 13.47
CA LEU A 70 -0.44 5.47 12.19
C LEU A 70 0.80 4.56 12.24
N LEU A 71 1.89 5.04 12.84
CA LEU A 71 3.13 4.26 12.98
C LEU A 71 2.95 3.09 13.95
N ARG A 72 2.32 3.36 15.12
CA ARG A 72 2.07 2.34 16.15
C ARG A 72 1.18 1.22 15.65
N ASP A 73 0.12 1.53 14.90
CA ASP A 73 -0.88 0.56 14.46
C ASP A 73 -0.64 0.03 13.04
N GLY A 74 0.38 0.50 12.33
CA GLY A 74 0.69 0.13 10.94
C GLY A 74 0.91 -1.37 10.72
N TRP A 75 1.39 -2.11 11.73
CA TRP A 75 1.52 -3.56 11.67
C TRP A 75 0.17 -4.27 11.44
N LYS A 76 -0.94 -3.69 11.91
CA LYS A 76 -2.28 -4.22 11.66
C LYS A 76 -2.61 -4.19 10.16
N LEU A 77 -2.24 -3.11 9.47
CA LEU A 77 -2.42 -3.02 8.01
C LEU A 77 -1.57 -4.06 7.27
N LEU A 78 -0.33 -4.32 7.71
CA LEU A 78 0.50 -5.39 7.15
C LEU A 78 -0.19 -6.75 7.29
N VAL A 79 -0.66 -7.09 8.49
CA VAL A 79 -1.37 -8.34 8.78
C VAL A 79 -2.61 -8.48 7.90
N MET A 80 -3.45 -7.45 7.86
CA MET A 80 -4.68 -7.43 7.07
C MET A 80 -4.38 -7.52 5.57
N GLY A 81 -3.37 -6.82 5.09
CA GLY A 81 -2.89 -6.88 3.71
C GLY A 81 -2.43 -8.29 3.33
N ARG A 82 -1.75 -9.00 4.24
CA ARG A 82 -1.35 -10.40 4.00
C ARG A 82 -2.56 -11.35 3.99
N LEU A 83 -3.52 -11.14 4.89
CA LEU A 83 -4.72 -11.96 4.96
C LEU A 83 -5.66 -11.73 3.77
N SER A 84 -5.67 -10.55 3.14
CA SER A 84 -6.52 -10.22 1.99
C SER A 84 -6.16 -10.95 0.70
N ALA A 85 -5.00 -11.62 0.63
CA ALA A 85 -4.63 -12.44 -0.52
C ALA A 85 -5.66 -13.56 -0.75
N GLN A 86 -6.39 -13.50 -1.88
CA GLN A 86 -7.48 -14.41 -2.24
C GLN A 86 -8.61 -14.47 -1.18
N CYS A 87 -8.84 -13.37 -0.46
CA CYS A 87 -9.92 -13.23 0.51
C CYS A 87 -10.58 -11.86 0.36
N THR A 88 -11.87 -11.75 0.68
CA THR A 88 -12.58 -10.48 0.63
C THR A 88 -12.22 -9.61 1.83
N ASP A 89 -12.15 -8.27 1.61
CA ASP A 89 -11.83 -7.33 2.67
C ASP A 89 -12.82 -7.42 3.83
N ALA A 90 -14.12 -7.59 3.55
CA ALA A 90 -15.15 -7.77 4.58
C ALA A 90 -14.86 -8.97 5.50
N ARG A 91 -14.39 -10.10 4.95
CA ARG A 91 -14.02 -11.27 5.75
C ARG A 91 -12.76 -11.02 6.55
N VAL A 92 -11.76 -10.37 5.94
CA VAL A 92 -10.52 -9.99 6.65
C VAL A 92 -10.85 -9.08 7.83
N ASN A 93 -11.70 -8.07 7.65
CA ASN A 93 -12.11 -7.16 8.71
C ASN A 93 -12.73 -7.90 9.91
N VAL A 94 -13.66 -8.85 9.64
CA VAL A 94 -14.29 -9.65 10.70
C VAL A 94 -13.25 -10.49 11.45
N VAL A 95 -12.40 -11.22 10.72
CA VAL A 95 -11.36 -12.09 11.31
C VAL A 95 -10.33 -11.28 12.10
N CYS A 96 -9.94 -10.13 11.60
CA CYS A 96 -8.93 -9.31 12.25
C CYS A 96 -9.43 -8.61 13.51
N ARG A 97 -10.73 -8.38 13.70
CA ARG A 97 -11.27 -7.91 14.98
C ARG A 97 -10.97 -8.92 16.10
N GLU A 98 -11.28 -10.21 15.88
CA GLU A 98 -10.97 -11.28 16.82
C GLU A 98 -9.46 -11.43 17.02
N LEU A 99 -8.68 -11.39 15.93
CA LEU A 99 -7.22 -11.53 15.99
C LEU A 99 -6.58 -10.41 16.84
N PHE A 100 -6.97 -9.15 16.62
CA PHE A 100 -6.39 -8.01 17.34
C PHE A 100 -6.97 -7.83 18.76
N GLU A 101 -8.14 -8.37 19.05
CA GLU A 101 -8.65 -8.48 20.41
C GLU A 101 -7.82 -9.49 21.23
N LYS A 102 -7.48 -10.63 20.64
CA LYS A 102 -6.64 -11.64 21.28
C LYS A 102 -5.18 -11.25 21.35
N PHE A 103 -4.64 -10.60 20.30
CA PHE A 103 -3.25 -10.16 20.19
C PHE A 103 -3.22 -8.65 19.94
N PRO A 104 -3.33 -7.84 21.02
CA PRO A 104 -3.54 -6.39 20.88
C PRO A 104 -2.30 -5.60 20.45
N THR A 105 -1.11 -6.20 20.53
CA THR A 105 0.16 -5.58 20.14
C THR A 105 0.92 -6.44 19.14
N VAL A 106 1.89 -5.85 18.45
CA VAL A 106 2.75 -6.57 17.51
C VAL A 106 3.59 -7.63 18.22
N GLU A 107 4.05 -7.36 19.45
CA GLU A 107 4.78 -8.29 20.30
C GLU A 107 3.89 -9.48 20.67
N ALA A 108 2.66 -9.22 21.12
CA ALA A 108 1.71 -10.27 21.48
C ALA A 108 1.44 -11.21 20.29
N LEU A 109 1.33 -10.67 19.07
CA LEU A 109 1.14 -11.49 17.87
C LEU A 109 2.41 -12.25 17.48
N ALA A 110 3.58 -11.63 17.63
CA ALA A 110 4.88 -12.26 17.35
C ALA A 110 5.16 -13.44 18.30
N GLU A 111 4.80 -13.31 19.57
CA GLU A 111 4.99 -14.33 20.62
C GLU A 111 3.84 -15.37 20.66
N GLY A 112 2.69 -15.04 20.07
CA GLY A 112 1.48 -15.84 20.14
C GLY A 112 1.67 -17.28 19.62
N GLU A 113 0.93 -18.22 20.17
CA GLU A 113 0.96 -19.62 19.70
C GLU A 113 0.42 -19.73 18.27
N LEU A 114 1.22 -20.33 17.36
CA LEU A 114 0.88 -20.45 15.93
C LEU A 114 -0.47 -21.11 15.71
N SER A 115 -0.77 -22.14 16.48
CA SER A 115 -2.04 -22.90 16.39
C SER A 115 -3.27 -22.02 16.70
N GLU A 116 -3.12 -21.05 17.62
CA GLU A 116 -4.20 -20.11 17.94
C GLU A 116 -4.39 -19.08 16.82
N ILE A 117 -3.29 -18.55 16.26
CA ILE A 117 -3.33 -17.67 15.10
C ILE A 117 -3.98 -18.40 13.92
N GLU A 118 -3.57 -19.64 13.63
CA GLU A 118 -4.15 -20.48 12.57
C GLU A 118 -5.66 -20.66 12.74
N ALA A 119 -6.11 -20.94 13.97
CA ALA A 119 -7.52 -21.15 14.27
C ALA A 119 -8.35 -19.90 13.92
N ILE A 120 -7.90 -18.73 14.33
CA ILE A 120 -8.58 -17.45 14.09
C ILE A 120 -8.57 -17.10 12.59
N VAL A 121 -7.42 -17.19 11.90
CA VAL A 121 -7.31 -16.76 10.50
C VAL A 121 -7.79 -17.80 9.49
N ARG A 122 -8.24 -18.97 9.94
CA ARG A 122 -8.73 -20.09 9.10
C ARG A 122 -9.76 -19.65 8.04
N PRO A 123 -10.73 -18.76 8.35
CA PRO A 123 -11.72 -18.34 7.37
C PRO A 123 -11.14 -17.55 6.17
N CYS A 124 -9.92 -17.05 6.28
CA CYS A 124 -9.25 -16.31 5.19
C CYS A 124 -8.66 -17.21 4.09
N GLY A 125 -8.70 -18.54 4.24
CA GLY A 125 -8.07 -19.48 3.31
C GLY A 125 -6.54 -19.42 3.33
N LEU A 126 -5.88 -20.48 2.89
CA LEU A 126 -4.39 -20.61 2.95
C LEU A 126 -3.82 -20.26 4.34
N TYR A 127 -4.61 -20.55 5.38
CA TYR A 127 -4.45 -20.03 6.72
C TYR A 127 -3.12 -20.39 7.37
N ARG A 128 -2.59 -21.60 7.16
CA ARG A 128 -1.31 -22.03 7.75
C ARG A 128 -0.14 -21.18 7.28
N VAL A 129 -0.04 -20.98 5.96
CA VAL A 129 1.02 -20.14 5.37
C VAL A 129 0.81 -18.68 5.76
N LYS A 130 -0.44 -18.21 5.81
CA LYS A 130 -0.74 -16.83 6.22
C LYS A 130 -0.41 -16.60 7.68
N ALA A 131 -0.81 -17.50 8.58
CA ALA A 131 -0.52 -17.42 10.00
C ALA A 131 0.99 -17.40 10.27
N GLN A 132 1.74 -18.31 9.63
CA GLN A 132 3.19 -18.31 9.75
C GLN A 132 3.79 -16.99 9.26
N ASN A 133 3.40 -16.51 8.06
CA ASN A 133 3.95 -15.26 7.52
C ASN A 133 3.66 -14.05 8.42
N ILE A 134 2.44 -13.90 8.96
CA ILE A 134 2.13 -12.74 9.81
C ILE A 134 2.87 -12.82 11.15
N LYS A 135 2.99 -14.03 11.74
CA LYS A 135 3.78 -14.24 12.95
C LYS A 135 5.25 -13.88 12.73
N ASP A 136 5.87 -14.41 11.67
CA ASP A 136 7.28 -14.17 11.37
C ASP A 136 7.53 -12.69 11.02
N ALA A 137 6.65 -12.07 10.22
CA ALA A 137 6.76 -10.66 9.90
C ALA A 137 6.67 -9.79 11.17
N CYS A 138 5.73 -10.07 12.08
CA CYS A 138 5.65 -9.36 13.37
C CYS A 138 6.90 -9.59 14.23
N GLY A 139 7.44 -10.81 14.24
CA GLY A 139 8.71 -11.10 14.92
C GLY A 139 9.88 -10.26 14.41
N ILE A 140 10.01 -10.12 13.09
CA ILE A 140 11.04 -9.25 12.48
C ILE A 140 10.78 -7.78 12.81
N LEU A 141 9.51 -7.31 12.76
CA LEU A 141 9.20 -5.94 13.17
C LEU A 141 9.64 -5.65 14.61
N VAL A 142 9.39 -6.56 15.52
CA VAL A 142 9.79 -6.41 16.94
C VAL A 142 11.31 -6.43 17.08
N ALA A 143 11.99 -7.40 16.46
CA ALA A 143 13.42 -7.60 16.64
C ALA A 143 14.27 -6.50 15.99
N ASP A 144 13.90 -6.09 14.76
CA ASP A 144 14.78 -5.26 13.92
C ASP A 144 14.24 -3.83 13.69
N HIS A 145 12.93 -3.60 13.97
CA HIS A 145 12.25 -2.34 13.62
C HIS A 145 11.46 -1.71 14.77
N ASN A 146 11.71 -2.11 16.03
CA ASN A 146 11.00 -1.58 17.22
C ASN A 146 9.46 -1.66 17.09
N GLY A 147 8.93 -2.70 16.46
CA GLY A 147 7.51 -2.88 16.22
C GLY A 147 6.92 -2.01 15.11
N ILE A 148 7.71 -1.18 14.46
CA ILE A 148 7.26 -0.22 13.42
C ILE A 148 7.47 -0.82 12.03
N VAL A 149 6.48 -0.66 11.16
CA VAL A 149 6.58 -1.07 9.75
C VAL A 149 7.64 -0.22 9.03
N PRO A 150 8.60 -0.81 8.28
CA PRO A 150 9.59 -0.04 7.51
C PRO A 150 8.97 0.91 6.49
N ASP A 151 9.66 2.03 6.23
CA ASP A 151 9.17 3.09 5.37
C ASP A 151 9.83 3.13 3.97
N ASP A 152 10.44 2.01 3.57
CA ASP A 152 11.06 1.82 2.27
C ASP A 152 10.70 0.48 1.62
N MET A 153 10.66 0.47 0.29
CA MET A 153 10.24 -0.67 -0.51
C MET A 153 11.18 -1.88 -0.36
N GLU A 154 12.48 -1.65 -0.28
CA GLU A 154 13.50 -2.72 -0.27
C GLU A 154 13.35 -3.56 1.01
N THR A 155 13.31 -2.90 2.16
CA THR A 155 13.11 -3.54 3.47
C THR A 155 11.73 -4.21 3.56
N LEU A 156 10.66 -3.57 3.10
CA LEU A 156 9.32 -4.16 3.12
C LEU A 156 9.25 -5.48 2.34
N LEU A 157 9.95 -5.59 1.22
CA LEU A 157 9.96 -6.81 0.40
C LEU A 157 10.74 -7.97 1.04
N THR A 158 11.52 -7.74 2.08
CA THR A 158 12.18 -8.81 2.85
C THR A 158 11.25 -9.47 3.86
N LEU A 159 10.16 -8.80 4.24
CA LEU A 159 9.22 -9.33 5.24
C LEU A 159 8.43 -10.51 4.69
N PRO A 160 8.26 -11.61 5.47
CA PRO A 160 7.52 -12.78 5.06
C PRO A 160 6.09 -12.46 4.61
N GLY A 161 5.77 -12.86 3.37
CA GLY A 161 4.44 -12.67 2.80
C GLY A 161 4.12 -11.25 2.31
N VAL A 162 5.06 -10.31 2.39
CA VAL A 162 4.93 -8.96 1.87
C VAL A 162 5.45 -8.90 0.44
N GLY A 163 4.55 -8.74 -0.52
CA GLY A 163 4.88 -8.45 -1.91
C GLY A 163 4.66 -6.97 -2.25
N ARG A 164 5.02 -6.54 -3.47
CA ARG A 164 4.91 -5.14 -3.91
C ARG A 164 3.54 -4.51 -3.66
N LYS A 165 2.45 -5.26 -3.86
CA LYS A 165 1.10 -4.76 -3.62
C LYS A 165 0.91 -4.32 -2.15
N ILE A 166 1.35 -5.16 -1.21
CA ILE A 166 1.26 -4.86 0.22
C ILE A 166 2.24 -3.75 0.59
N ALA A 167 3.46 -3.79 0.07
CA ALA A 167 4.44 -2.73 0.31
C ALA A 167 3.95 -1.36 -0.17
N ASN A 168 3.37 -1.25 -1.37
CA ASN A 168 2.77 -0.01 -1.87
C ASN A 168 1.60 0.46 -0.98
N LEU A 169 0.76 -0.46 -0.49
CA LEU A 169 -0.32 -0.15 0.44
C LEU A 169 0.22 0.44 1.75
N LEU A 170 1.25 -0.19 2.33
CA LEU A 170 1.88 0.28 3.57
C LEU A 170 2.54 1.65 3.40
N LEU A 171 3.31 1.84 2.34
CA LEU A 171 3.95 3.12 2.03
C LEU A 171 2.93 4.23 1.82
N GLY A 172 1.86 3.97 1.09
CA GLY A 172 0.81 4.94 0.83
C GLY A 172 0.00 5.30 2.06
N ASP A 173 -0.51 4.32 2.79
CA ASP A 173 -1.47 4.55 3.86
C ASP A 173 -0.80 4.98 5.18
N ILE A 174 0.36 4.42 5.52
CA ILE A 174 1.06 4.75 6.76
C ILE A 174 1.94 6.00 6.57
N TYR A 175 2.72 6.04 5.49
CA TYR A 175 3.78 7.04 5.32
C TYR A 175 3.43 8.17 4.35
N LYS A 176 2.27 8.08 3.67
CA LYS A 176 1.88 9.02 2.60
C LYS A 176 2.94 9.14 1.50
N LYS A 177 3.75 8.10 1.34
CA LYS A 177 4.69 7.94 0.23
C LYS A 177 3.95 7.39 -0.98
N GLY A 178 4.43 7.73 -2.17
CA GLY A 178 3.84 7.22 -3.40
C GLY A 178 3.91 5.71 -3.50
N GLY A 179 2.91 5.14 -4.16
CA GLY A 179 2.81 3.72 -4.44
C GLY A 179 1.48 3.36 -5.06
N VAL A 180 1.51 2.88 -6.31
CA VAL A 180 0.28 2.45 -7.00
C VAL A 180 0.00 1.00 -6.66
N VAL A 181 -1.06 0.76 -5.89
CA VAL A 181 -1.56 -0.58 -5.57
C VAL A 181 -2.26 -1.18 -6.79
N THR A 182 -1.55 -2.03 -7.53
CA THR A 182 -2.06 -2.67 -8.73
C THR A 182 -2.86 -3.94 -8.41
N ASP A 183 -4.05 -3.73 -7.87
CA ASP A 183 -5.01 -4.80 -7.64
C ASP A 183 -5.84 -5.12 -8.90
N THR A 184 -6.75 -6.08 -8.78
CA THR A 184 -7.63 -6.48 -9.90
C THR A 184 -8.54 -5.36 -10.39
N HIS A 185 -8.94 -4.41 -9.52
CA HIS A 185 -9.73 -3.23 -9.91
C HIS A 185 -8.88 -2.25 -10.69
N CYS A 186 -7.71 -1.89 -10.16
CA CYS A 186 -6.76 -0.99 -10.81
C CYS A 186 -6.37 -1.49 -12.21
N ILE A 187 -5.93 -2.76 -12.31
CA ILE A 187 -5.54 -3.38 -13.57
C ILE A 187 -6.70 -3.36 -14.58
N ARG A 188 -7.90 -3.75 -14.18
CA ARG A 188 -9.06 -3.79 -15.06
C ARG A 188 -9.49 -2.41 -15.54
N ILE A 189 -9.61 -1.46 -14.62
CA ILE A 189 -10.19 -0.16 -14.90
C ILE A 189 -9.22 0.69 -15.73
N CYS A 190 -7.95 0.75 -15.36
CA CYS A 190 -6.96 1.52 -16.11
C CYS A 190 -6.71 0.94 -17.52
N GLY A 191 -6.84 -0.39 -17.69
CA GLY A 191 -6.87 -1.00 -19.01
C GLY A 191 -8.09 -0.56 -19.83
N ARG A 192 -9.31 -0.61 -19.26
CA ARG A 192 -10.55 -0.12 -19.92
C ARG A 192 -10.50 1.37 -20.26
N LEU A 193 -9.87 2.17 -19.41
CA LEU A 193 -9.60 3.58 -19.68
C LEU A 193 -8.59 3.76 -20.83
N GLY A 194 -7.82 2.73 -21.17
CA GLY A 194 -6.90 2.68 -22.31
C GLY A 194 -5.51 3.24 -22.02
N PHE A 195 -5.05 3.18 -20.78
CA PHE A 195 -3.66 3.50 -20.45
C PHE A 195 -2.69 2.41 -20.94
N TYR A 196 -3.18 1.20 -21.13
CA TYR A 196 -2.50 0.05 -21.71
C TYR A 196 -3.54 -0.92 -22.31
N ASP A 197 -3.07 -1.92 -23.01
CA ASP A 197 -3.94 -2.95 -23.57
C ASP A 197 -4.63 -3.77 -22.47
N GLU A 198 -5.95 -4.00 -22.60
CA GLU A 198 -6.74 -4.71 -21.57
C GLU A 198 -6.25 -6.15 -21.32
N THR A 199 -5.45 -6.72 -22.22
CA THR A 199 -4.84 -8.05 -22.04
C THR A 199 -3.65 -8.04 -21.09
N LEU A 200 -3.05 -6.87 -20.81
CA LEU A 200 -1.98 -6.74 -19.84
C LEU A 200 -2.50 -6.99 -18.43
N LYS A 201 -2.02 -8.08 -17.79
CA LYS A 201 -2.42 -8.49 -16.45
C LYS A 201 -1.25 -8.52 -15.45
N ASP A 202 -0.04 -8.25 -15.91
CA ASP A 202 1.16 -8.22 -15.08
C ASP A 202 1.12 -6.98 -14.16
N PRO A 203 0.99 -7.14 -12.82
CA PRO A 203 0.86 -6.02 -11.89
C PRO A 203 2.08 -5.11 -11.90
N LEU A 204 3.29 -5.65 -12.04
CA LEU A 204 4.52 -4.88 -12.02
C LEU A 204 4.65 -3.99 -13.27
N LYS A 205 4.25 -4.50 -14.44
CA LYS A 205 4.23 -3.70 -15.67
C LYS A 205 3.20 -2.60 -15.57
N VAL A 206 2.03 -2.89 -15.03
CA VAL A 206 0.95 -1.91 -14.81
C VAL A 206 1.41 -0.82 -13.83
N GLU A 207 2.01 -1.19 -12.71
CA GLU A 207 2.58 -0.25 -11.74
C GLU A 207 3.57 0.72 -12.41
N ARG A 208 4.53 0.18 -13.19
CA ARG A 208 5.53 1.00 -13.92
C ARG A 208 4.92 1.97 -14.93
N ILE A 209 3.77 1.63 -15.52
CA ILE A 209 3.05 2.50 -16.45
C ILE A 209 2.30 3.60 -15.69
N LEU A 210 1.60 3.25 -14.60
CA LEU A 210 0.70 4.17 -13.91
C LEU A 210 1.43 5.13 -12.97
N THR A 211 2.47 4.67 -12.25
CA THR A 211 3.19 5.48 -11.26
C THR A 211 3.65 6.85 -11.82
N PRO A 212 4.26 6.97 -13.00
CA PRO A 212 4.68 8.27 -13.52
C PRO A 212 3.53 9.14 -14.04
N LEU A 213 2.30 8.62 -14.15
CA LEU A 213 1.13 9.35 -14.62
C LEU A 213 0.31 9.98 -13.49
N ILE A 214 0.51 9.55 -12.25
CA ILE A 214 -0.24 9.99 -11.08
C ILE A 214 0.72 10.73 -10.15
N GLN A 215 0.33 11.92 -9.69
CA GLN A 215 1.12 12.66 -8.70
C GLN A 215 1.32 11.80 -7.45
N GLU A 216 2.52 11.78 -6.90
CA GLU A 216 2.90 10.91 -5.77
C GLU A 216 1.93 11.03 -4.60
N ALA A 217 1.57 12.23 -4.22
CA ALA A 217 0.63 12.49 -3.13
C ALA A 217 -0.80 11.97 -3.36
N GLU A 218 -1.20 11.70 -4.61
CA GLU A 218 -2.53 11.22 -4.98
C GLU A 218 -2.59 9.70 -5.20
N GLN A 219 -1.43 9.01 -5.23
CA GLN A 219 -1.37 7.61 -5.67
C GLN A 219 -2.14 6.66 -4.75
N SER A 220 -2.01 6.78 -3.43
CA SER A 220 -2.73 5.93 -2.47
C SER A 220 -4.23 6.17 -2.54
N ASP A 221 -4.66 7.42 -2.45
CA ASP A 221 -6.07 7.82 -2.52
C ASP A 221 -6.71 7.42 -3.86
N PHE A 222 -5.98 7.57 -4.97
CA PHE A 222 -6.43 7.09 -6.28
C PHE A 222 -6.74 5.59 -6.25
N CYS A 223 -5.88 4.78 -5.61
CA CYS A 223 -6.08 3.34 -5.50
C CYS A 223 -7.35 3.00 -4.71
N HIS A 224 -7.63 3.68 -3.61
CA HIS A 224 -8.87 3.47 -2.85
C HIS A 224 -10.12 3.87 -3.65
N ARG A 225 -10.08 5.02 -4.32
CA ARG A 225 -11.16 5.50 -5.20
C ARG A 225 -11.40 4.56 -6.38
N ILE A 226 -10.35 4.01 -6.97
CA ILE A 226 -10.47 3.02 -8.07
C ILE A 226 -11.12 1.72 -7.59
N VAL A 227 -10.82 1.25 -6.39
CA VAL A 227 -11.48 0.08 -5.80
C VAL A 227 -12.96 0.35 -5.63
N GLN A 228 -13.34 1.48 -5.02
CA GLN A 228 -14.72 1.87 -4.81
C GLN A 228 -15.47 2.02 -6.14
N PHE A 229 -14.92 2.77 -7.09
CA PHE A 229 -15.46 2.90 -8.43
C PHE A 229 -15.64 1.56 -9.14
N GLY A 230 -14.71 0.63 -8.92
CA GLY A 230 -14.76 -0.71 -9.49
C GLY A 230 -15.81 -1.63 -8.87
N ARG A 231 -16.25 -1.36 -7.64
CA ARG A 231 -17.36 -2.04 -6.97
C ARG A 231 -18.70 -1.49 -7.40
N ASP A 232 -18.81 -0.17 -7.47
CA ASP A 232 -20.10 0.53 -7.67
C ASP A 232 -20.46 0.68 -9.15
N THR A 233 -19.50 1.08 -9.98
CA THR A 233 -19.76 1.52 -11.36
C THR A 233 -19.10 0.62 -12.39
N CYS A 234 -17.76 0.50 -12.34
CA CYS A 234 -17.01 -0.23 -13.36
C CYS A 234 -16.79 -1.69 -12.97
N THR A 235 -17.88 -2.44 -12.73
CA THR A 235 -17.81 -3.84 -12.33
C THR A 235 -17.18 -4.73 -13.39
N ALA A 236 -16.72 -5.93 -12.99
CA ALA A 236 -16.02 -6.82 -13.92
C ALA A 236 -16.92 -7.33 -15.06
N ARG A 237 -18.16 -7.72 -14.74
CA ARG A 237 -19.08 -8.38 -15.68
C ARG A 237 -20.06 -7.42 -16.36
N ALA A 238 -20.66 -6.51 -15.61
CA ALA A 238 -21.69 -5.58 -16.07
C ALA A 238 -21.40 -4.15 -15.63
N PRO A 239 -20.46 -3.44 -16.27
CA PRO A 239 -20.18 -2.04 -15.95
C PRO A 239 -21.32 -1.12 -16.32
N ALA A 240 -21.67 -0.19 -15.44
CA ALA A 240 -22.72 0.82 -15.65
C ALA A 240 -22.18 1.99 -16.50
N CYS A 241 -21.97 1.76 -17.80
CA CYS A 241 -21.29 2.71 -18.68
C CYS A 241 -22.14 3.95 -19.02
N GLU A 242 -23.48 3.88 -19.02
CA GLU A 242 -24.33 5.01 -19.39
C GLU A 242 -24.23 6.19 -18.41
N GLY A 243 -24.21 5.92 -17.11
CA GLY A 243 -24.06 6.92 -16.06
C GLY A 243 -22.61 7.08 -15.56
N CYS A 244 -21.63 6.53 -16.26
CA CYS A 244 -20.26 6.49 -15.78
C CYS A 244 -19.61 7.89 -15.77
N PRO A 245 -19.10 8.39 -14.62
CA PRO A 245 -18.45 9.70 -14.52
C PRO A 245 -17.16 9.82 -15.34
N LEU A 246 -16.57 8.67 -15.73
CA LEU A 246 -15.36 8.61 -16.52
C LEU A 246 -15.60 8.26 -18.00
N ARG A 247 -16.88 8.23 -18.46
CA ARG A 247 -17.22 7.80 -19.83
C ARG A 247 -16.46 8.58 -20.89
N ALA A 248 -16.40 9.90 -20.76
CA ALA A 248 -15.72 10.80 -21.72
C ALA A 248 -14.21 10.50 -21.88
N PHE A 249 -13.60 9.87 -20.88
CA PHE A 249 -12.16 9.52 -20.86
C PHE A 249 -11.91 8.04 -21.12
N CYS A 250 -12.96 7.23 -21.27
CA CYS A 250 -12.87 5.78 -21.35
C CYS A 250 -12.80 5.31 -22.81
N LYS A 251 -11.72 4.61 -23.17
CA LYS A 251 -11.57 4.03 -24.49
C LYS A 251 -12.68 3.03 -24.80
N ARG A 252 -13.01 2.17 -23.83
CA ARG A 252 -14.06 1.16 -23.98
C ARG A 252 -15.46 1.79 -24.03
N GLY A 253 -15.72 2.89 -23.32
CA GLY A 253 -17.03 3.56 -23.31
C GLY A 253 -17.32 4.39 -24.54
N ASN A 254 -16.29 4.81 -25.28
CA ASN A 254 -16.38 5.66 -26.47
C ASN A 254 -16.01 4.95 -27.76
N GLY A 255 -15.55 3.71 -27.68
CA GLY A 255 -14.97 2.98 -28.81
C GLY A 255 -15.67 1.65 -29.03
N SER A 256 -16.88 1.72 -29.47
CA SER A 256 -17.57 0.60 -30.15
C SER A 256 -18.29 1.14 -31.32
#